data_3c8325eeeafdc7764f9e19c533e05de5
#
_entry.id   3c8325eeeafdc7764f9e19c533e05de5
#
_cell.length_a   1.000
_cell.length_b   1.000
_cell.length_c   1.000
_cell.angle_alpha   90.00
_cell.angle_beta   90.00
_cell.angle_gamma   90.00
#
_symmetry.space_group_name_H-M   'P 1'
#
loop_
_entity.id
_entity.type
_entity.pdbx_description
1 polymer ?
#
loop_
_entity_poly.entity_id
_entity_poly.type
_entity_poly.pdbx_seq_one_letter_code
_entity_poly.pdbx_strand_id
1 'polypeptide(L)'
;MPLTEYKQHKALYLTCFPEDSAADAEFLLQTVLSKAECVSEYDGDRLVAMLFLMESGLCTGRGELPFYYLYAACTDPAYRGRGIMRRLLGKAQALAVQKGKDGIFLKPANPPLFGFYAQSGFRPFFQCLKITGSTDDFFARYRAFQDRQGLPCESEIALEPCSLDDWYQRRLTLLPRFSDCYATLRKPLFRAATDGCRVVSDPKVAFAVYETREDLLLIKEAIAPPEEPHRILSMAAALLCAGKQKRVEIRTPVSDNDALLLAFGFQRTDFSVIWDAPLPESLSAERPYHGFAFD
;
A
#
# COMPACT_ATOMS: atom_id res chain seq x y z
N MET A 1 0.09 26.13 -2.84
CA MET A 1 -1.22 26.30 -2.14
C MET A 1 -1.16 27.55 -1.25
N PRO A 2 -2.09 28.52 -1.37
CA PRO A 2 -2.18 29.69 -0.49
C PRO A 2 -2.41 29.28 0.97
N LEU A 3 -1.99 30.11 1.93
CA LEU A 3 -2.08 29.79 3.37
C LEU A 3 -3.51 29.54 3.85
N THR A 4 -4.49 30.27 3.32
CA THR A 4 -5.91 30.10 3.67
C THR A 4 -6.43 28.76 3.19
N GLU A 5 -6.11 28.40 1.97
CA GLU A 5 -6.45 27.12 1.37
C GLU A 5 -5.81 25.95 2.13
N TYR A 6 -4.53 26.07 2.49
CA TYR A 6 -3.84 25.10 3.31
C TYR A 6 -4.55 24.82 4.64
N LYS A 7 -4.99 25.88 5.35
CA LYS A 7 -5.69 25.72 6.64
C LYS A 7 -7.01 24.96 6.47
N GLN A 8 -7.77 25.22 5.42
CA GLN A 8 -9.02 24.51 5.15
C GLN A 8 -8.77 23.03 4.82
N HIS A 9 -7.76 22.73 4.00
CA HIS A 9 -7.39 21.36 3.67
C HIS A 9 -6.95 20.58 4.93
N LYS A 10 -6.12 21.19 5.80
CA LYS A 10 -5.71 20.57 7.07
C LYS A 10 -6.90 20.30 7.99
N ALA A 11 -7.81 21.27 8.12
CA ALA A 11 -8.99 21.11 8.97
C ALA A 11 -9.92 19.99 8.45
N LEU A 12 -10.18 19.95 7.14
CA LEU A 12 -11.00 18.90 6.54
C LEU A 12 -10.32 17.52 6.65
N TYR A 13 -8.99 17.46 6.44
CA TYR A 13 -8.21 16.23 6.59
C TYR A 13 -8.39 15.64 7.99
N LEU A 14 -8.09 16.41 9.05
CA LEU A 14 -8.23 15.97 10.44
C LEU A 14 -9.66 15.62 10.84
N THR A 15 -10.66 16.27 10.22
CA THR A 15 -12.07 15.91 10.44
C THR A 15 -12.42 14.53 9.85
N CYS A 16 -11.79 14.17 8.73
CA CYS A 16 -12.11 12.95 8.01
C CYS A 16 -11.19 11.76 8.38
N PHE A 17 -10.01 12.04 8.90
CA PHE A 17 -8.99 11.07 9.34
C PHE A 17 -8.60 11.35 10.81
N PRO A 18 -9.51 11.08 11.75
CA PRO A 18 -9.31 11.42 13.17
C PRO A 18 -8.22 10.57 13.86
N GLU A 19 -7.78 9.48 13.24
CA GLU A 19 -6.67 8.64 13.67
C GLU A 19 -5.30 9.30 13.48
N ASP A 20 -5.19 10.25 12.55
CA ASP A 20 -3.94 10.96 12.26
C ASP A 20 -3.75 12.13 13.23
N SER A 21 -2.53 12.33 13.69
CA SER A 21 -2.18 13.48 14.50
C SER A 21 -2.10 14.77 13.67
N ALA A 22 -2.18 15.92 14.35
CA ALA A 22 -1.99 17.22 13.70
C ALA A 22 -0.58 17.36 13.07
N ALA A 23 0.42 16.68 13.63
CA ALA A 23 1.78 16.67 13.11
C ALA A 23 1.88 15.82 11.83
N ASP A 24 1.24 14.64 11.81
CA ASP A 24 1.20 13.77 10.64
C ASP A 24 0.47 14.46 9.48
N ALA A 25 -0.68 15.09 9.75
CA ALA A 25 -1.41 15.87 8.77
C ALA A 25 -0.58 17.04 8.22
N GLU A 26 0.20 17.71 9.06
CA GLU A 26 1.09 18.79 8.66
C GLU A 26 2.22 18.30 7.76
N PHE A 27 2.91 17.25 8.18
CA PHE A 27 3.97 16.59 7.41
C PHE A 27 3.46 16.16 6.03
N LEU A 28 2.31 15.48 6.00
CA LEU A 28 1.71 14.98 4.76
C LEU A 28 1.35 16.12 3.80
N LEU A 29 0.64 17.14 4.28
CA LEU A 29 0.19 18.26 3.45
C LEU A 29 1.34 19.13 2.95
N GLN A 30 2.37 19.36 3.77
CA GLN A 30 3.52 20.16 3.39
C GLN A 30 4.51 19.42 2.50
N THR A 31 4.78 18.16 2.82
CA THR A 31 5.88 17.41 2.19
C THR A 31 5.42 16.63 0.98
N VAL A 32 4.26 15.99 1.07
CA VAL A 32 3.76 15.07 0.05
C VAL A 32 2.72 15.74 -0.84
N LEU A 33 1.65 16.25 -0.25
CA LEU A 33 0.52 16.75 -1.00
C LEU A 33 0.76 18.14 -1.60
N SER A 34 1.78 18.87 -1.16
CA SER A 34 2.16 20.15 -1.76
C SER A 34 2.56 20.04 -3.24
N LYS A 35 2.94 18.84 -3.69
CA LYS A 35 3.33 18.53 -5.08
C LYS A 35 2.27 17.73 -5.83
N ALA A 36 1.15 17.46 -5.22
CA ALA A 36 0.05 16.72 -5.82
C ALA A 36 -0.94 17.67 -6.50
N GLU A 37 -1.64 17.16 -7.51
CA GLU A 37 -2.83 17.85 -8.02
C GLU A 37 -3.96 17.69 -6.99
N CYS A 38 -4.56 18.79 -6.57
CA CYS A 38 -5.68 18.78 -5.65
C CYS A 38 -6.99 18.99 -6.40
N VAL A 39 -7.97 18.11 -6.20
CA VAL A 39 -9.33 18.27 -6.72
C VAL A 39 -10.26 18.51 -5.54
N SER A 40 -10.87 19.68 -5.50
CA SER A 40 -11.64 20.18 -4.36
C SER A 40 -13.07 20.56 -4.76
N GLU A 41 -13.98 20.53 -3.78
CA GLU A 41 -15.34 21.04 -3.88
C GLU A 41 -15.61 21.98 -2.72
N TYR A 42 -16.24 23.13 -3.03
CA TYR A 42 -16.55 24.17 -2.06
C TYR A 42 -18.06 24.42 -2.00
N ASP A 43 -18.57 24.78 -0.83
CA ASP A 43 -19.88 25.35 -0.60
C ASP A 43 -19.67 26.81 -0.15
N GLY A 44 -19.86 27.75 -1.06
CA GLY A 44 -19.35 29.12 -0.89
C GLY A 44 -17.83 29.11 -0.71
N ASP A 45 -17.34 29.66 0.38
CA ASP A 45 -15.93 29.74 0.72
C ASP A 45 -15.44 28.52 1.55
N ARG A 46 -16.33 27.58 1.89
CA ARG A 46 -16.01 26.43 2.72
C ARG A 46 -15.63 25.23 1.88
N LEU A 47 -14.43 24.69 2.11
CA LEU A 47 -14.00 23.42 1.55
C LEU A 47 -14.81 22.28 2.16
N VAL A 48 -15.52 21.50 1.33
CA VAL A 48 -16.41 20.42 1.81
C VAL A 48 -15.99 19.02 1.33
N ALA A 49 -15.15 18.95 0.31
CA ALA A 49 -14.56 17.68 -0.12
C ALA A 49 -13.26 17.92 -0.88
N MET A 50 -12.36 16.93 -0.82
CA MET A 50 -11.08 16.96 -1.53
C MET A 50 -10.60 15.55 -1.84
N LEU A 51 -9.69 15.47 -2.80
CA LEU A 51 -8.79 14.35 -3.05
C LEU A 51 -7.49 14.87 -3.66
N PHE A 52 -6.43 14.09 -3.54
CA PHE A 52 -5.13 14.41 -4.12
C PHE A 52 -4.71 13.34 -5.12
N LEU A 53 -4.11 13.79 -6.23
CA LEU A 53 -3.54 12.93 -7.26
C LEU A 53 -2.03 13.10 -7.26
N MET A 54 -1.34 12.05 -6.90
CA MET A 54 0.11 12.02 -6.76
C MET A 54 0.76 11.33 -7.96
N GLU A 55 1.84 11.92 -8.47
CA GLU A 55 2.62 11.33 -9.56
C GLU A 55 3.13 9.94 -9.21
N SER A 56 2.75 8.97 -10.02
CA SER A 56 3.09 7.56 -9.86
C SER A 56 3.27 6.89 -11.21
N GLY A 57 3.71 5.66 -11.22
CA GLY A 57 3.84 4.85 -12.41
C GLY A 57 3.30 3.45 -12.22
N LEU A 58 3.06 2.80 -13.33
CA LEU A 58 2.72 1.39 -13.42
C LEU A 58 3.72 0.71 -14.33
N CYS A 59 4.66 -0.04 -13.76
CA CYS A 59 5.60 -0.85 -14.52
C CYS A 59 4.90 -2.07 -15.09
N THR A 60 5.11 -2.30 -16.38
CA THR A 60 4.59 -3.45 -17.13
C THR A 60 5.72 -4.06 -17.95
N GLY A 61 5.50 -5.20 -18.58
CA GLY A 61 6.46 -5.80 -19.51
C GLY A 61 6.79 -4.91 -20.73
N ARG A 62 5.99 -3.85 -20.97
CA ARG A 62 6.19 -2.88 -22.06
C ARG A 62 6.86 -1.58 -21.61
N GLY A 63 7.15 -1.43 -20.32
CA GLY A 63 7.73 -0.24 -19.71
C GLY A 63 6.85 0.39 -18.62
N GLU A 64 7.24 1.57 -18.15
CA GLU A 64 6.49 2.32 -17.14
C GLU A 64 5.43 3.21 -17.79
N LEU A 65 4.18 3.01 -17.41
CA LEU A 65 3.04 3.82 -17.79
C LEU A 65 2.83 4.94 -16.75
N PRO A 66 2.53 6.18 -17.16
CA PRO A 66 2.29 7.29 -16.25
C PRO A 66 0.90 7.19 -15.60
N PHE A 67 0.86 7.03 -14.28
CA PHE A 67 -0.36 6.94 -13.48
C PHE A 67 -0.40 7.99 -12.39
N TYR A 68 -1.59 8.24 -11.86
CA TYR A 68 -1.76 8.90 -10.58
C TYR A 68 -2.07 7.89 -9.48
N TYR A 69 -1.51 8.11 -8.29
CA TYR A 69 -2.01 7.53 -7.05
C TYR A 69 -2.97 8.51 -6.38
N LEU A 70 -4.22 8.11 -6.18
CA LEU A 70 -5.23 8.92 -5.53
C LEU A 70 -5.17 8.68 -4.01
N TYR A 71 -5.06 9.77 -3.26
CA TYR A 71 -4.95 9.75 -1.81
C TYR A 71 -5.85 10.78 -1.14
N ALA A 72 -6.16 10.57 0.15
CA ALA A 72 -6.93 11.46 1.02
C ALA A 72 -8.28 11.90 0.43
N ALA A 73 -8.98 10.97 -0.28
CA ALA A 73 -10.32 11.22 -0.77
C ALA A 73 -11.30 11.33 0.39
N CYS A 74 -11.78 12.52 0.66
CA CYS A 74 -12.66 12.75 1.80
C CYS A 74 -13.74 13.80 1.53
N THR A 75 -14.87 13.64 2.24
CA THR A 75 -16.00 14.57 2.24
C THR A 75 -16.41 14.83 3.68
N ASP A 76 -16.55 16.10 4.03
CA ASP A 76 -17.07 16.55 5.32
C ASP A 76 -18.32 15.72 5.69
N PRO A 77 -18.37 15.13 6.90
CA PRO A 77 -19.49 14.31 7.32
C PRO A 77 -20.87 14.95 7.10
N ALA A 78 -21.01 16.26 7.28
CA ALA A 78 -22.25 17.00 7.07
C ALA A 78 -22.68 17.09 5.58
N TYR A 79 -21.78 16.79 4.66
CA TYR A 79 -22.00 16.85 3.21
C TYR A 79 -22.01 15.49 2.52
N ARG A 80 -21.87 14.40 3.28
CA ARG A 80 -21.92 13.03 2.73
C ARG A 80 -23.31 12.71 2.18
N GLY A 81 -23.38 11.69 1.32
CA GLY A 81 -24.63 11.24 0.70
C GLY A 81 -25.14 12.10 -0.46
N ARG A 82 -24.48 13.22 -0.81
CA ARG A 82 -24.88 14.15 -1.87
C ARG A 82 -24.16 13.94 -3.20
N GLY A 83 -23.47 12.82 -3.38
CA GLY A 83 -22.72 12.47 -4.61
C GLY A 83 -21.48 13.32 -4.88
N ILE A 84 -21.01 14.12 -3.91
CA ILE A 84 -19.86 15.03 -4.07
C ILE A 84 -18.61 14.26 -4.47
N MET A 85 -18.24 13.21 -3.73
CA MET A 85 -17.03 12.44 -4.02
C MET A 85 -17.11 11.79 -5.42
N ARG A 86 -18.27 11.33 -5.87
CA ARG A 86 -18.43 10.81 -7.23
C ARG A 86 -18.13 11.88 -8.29
N ARG A 87 -18.58 13.13 -8.08
CA ARG A 87 -18.22 14.24 -8.99
C ARG A 87 -16.72 14.55 -8.96
N LEU A 88 -16.10 14.52 -7.78
CA LEU A 88 -14.64 14.72 -7.67
C LEU A 88 -13.85 13.62 -8.38
N LEU A 89 -14.28 12.36 -8.27
CA LEU A 89 -13.65 11.25 -9.00
C LEU A 89 -13.76 11.47 -10.52
N GLY A 90 -14.91 11.91 -11.03
CA GLY A 90 -15.06 12.25 -12.45
C GLY A 90 -14.15 13.41 -12.87
N LYS A 91 -14.02 14.47 -12.04
CA LYS A 91 -13.06 15.56 -12.30
C LYS A 91 -11.60 15.04 -12.29
N ALA A 92 -11.26 14.14 -11.36
CA ALA A 92 -9.93 13.53 -11.26
C ALA A 92 -9.59 12.70 -12.51
N GLN A 93 -10.53 11.92 -13.00
CA GLN A 93 -10.40 11.13 -14.22
C GLN A 93 -10.20 12.02 -15.45
N ALA A 94 -11.00 13.09 -15.59
CA ALA A 94 -10.83 14.07 -16.65
C ALA A 94 -9.47 14.77 -16.59
N LEU A 95 -9.02 15.14 -15.40
CA LEU A 95 -7.70 15.74 -15.18
C LEU A 95 -6.57 14.76 -15.53
N ALA A 96 -6.70 13.49 -15.18
CA ALA A 96 -5.72 12.47 -15.52
C ALA A 96 -5.55 12.36 -17.04
N VAL A 97 -6.65 12.28 -17.79
CA VAL A 97 -6.63 12.26 -19.28
C VAL A 97 -5.99 13.54 -19.82
N GLN A 98 -6.38 14.71 -19.32
CA GLN A 98 -5.82 16.00 -19.74
C GLN A 98 -4.31 16.09 -19.53
N LYS A 99 -3.80 15.45 -18.45
CA LYS A 99 -2.37 15.41 -18.08
C LYS A 99 -1.62 14.26 -18.77
N GLY A 100 -2.25 13.51 -19.66
CA GLY A 100 -1.63 12.38 -20.37
C GLY A 100 -1.30 11.19 -19.47
N LYS A 101 -2.12 10.96 -18.43
CA LYS A 101 -1.99 9.77 -17.60
C LYS A 101 -2.83 8.63 -18.16
N ASP A 102 -2.28 7.43 -18.07
CA ASP A 102 -2.94 6.20 -18.49
C ASP A 102 -3.98 5.71 -17.48
N GLY A 103 -3.99 6.27 -16.27
CA GLY A 103 -5.01 5.93 -15.30
C GLY A 103 -4.75 6.46 -13.89
N ILE A 104 -5.59 5.97 -12.98
CA ILE A 104 -5.54 6.29 -11.55
C ILE A 104 -5.66 4.98 -10.77
N PHE A 105 -4.85 4.79 -9.75
CA PHE A 105 -5.05 3.70 -8.79
C PHE A 105 -5.11 4.23 -7.37
N LEU A 106 -5.76 3.48 -6.48
CA LEU A 106 -5.87 3.81 -5.07
C LEU A 106 -6.06 2.54 -4.23
N LYS A 107 -5.78 2.63 -2.94
CA LYS A 107 -6.15 1.61 -1.96
C LYS A 107 -7.41 2.05 -1.22
N PRO A 108 -8.53 1.32 -1.34
CA PRO A 108 -9.69 1.57 -0.50
C PRO A 108 -9.36 1.33 0.98
N ALA A 109 -9.79 2.23 1.87
CA ALA A 109 -9.50 2.11 3.31
C ALA A 109 -10.18 0.89 3.95
N ASN A 110 -11.30 0.43 3.40
CA ASN A 110 -12.04 -0.74 3.88
C ASN A 110 -12.79 -1.45 2.75
N PRO A 111 -13.20 -2.72 2.93
CA PRO A 111 -13.87 -3.51 1.90
C PRO A 111 -15.13 -2.87 1.27
N PRO A 112 -16.04 -2.21 2.02
CA PRO A 112 -17.20 -1.55 1.42
C PRO A 112 -16.86 -0.49 0.36
N LEU A 113 -15.69 0.16 0.45
CA LEU A 113 -15.29 1.19 -0.50
C LEU A 113 -14.93 0.63 -1.89
N PHE A 114 -14.62 -0.65 -2.03
CA PHE A 114 -14.46 -1.27 -3.35
C PHE A 114 -15.73 -1.09 -4.20
N GLY A 115 -16.90 -1.38 -3.62
CA GLY A 115 -18.20 -1.16 -4.28
C GLY A 115 -18.49 0.31 -4.57
N PHE A 116 -18.05 1.23 -3.71
CA PHE A 116 -18.18 2.67 -3.93
C PHE A 116 -17.34 3.12 -5.15
N TYR A 117 -16.07 2.75 -5.22
CA TYR A 117 -15.20 3.12 -6.34
C TYR A 117 -15.61 2.45 -7.65
N ALA A 118 -16.17 1.23 -7.58
CA ALA A 118 -16.68 0.54 -8.77
C ALA A 118 -17.78 1.35 -9.50
N GLN A 119 -18.61 2.12 -8.77
CA GLN A 119 -19.62 2.99 -9.36
C GLN A 119 -19.04 4.19 -10.14
N SER A 120 -17.73 4.43 -9.99
CA SER A 120 -16.97 5.44 -10.74
C SER A 120 -16.01 4.81 -11.75
N GLY A 121 -16.23 3.53 -12.13
CA GLY A 121 -15.45 2.84 -13.14
C GLY A 121 -14.13 2.24 -12.65
N PHE A 122 -13.83 2.30 -11.35
CA PHE A 122 -12.68 1.58 -10.80
C PHE A 122 -12.99 0.09 -10.68
N ARG A 123 -11.98 -0.74 -10.88
CA ARG A 123 -12.08 -2.20 -10.71
C ARG A 123 -10.99 -2.71 -9.78
N PRO A 124 -11.22 -3.81 -9.04
CA PRO A 124 -10.13 -4.52 -8.38
C PRO A 124 -9.06 -4.91 -9.41
N PHE A 125 -7.80 -4.69 -9.05
CA PHE A 125 -6.70 -4.97 -9.97
C PHE A 125 -5.49 -5.53 -9.24
N PHE A 126 -5.02 -4.85 -8.19
CA PHE A 126 -3.84 -5.29 -7.45
C PHE A 126 -4.21 -6.27 -6.36
N GLN A 127 -3.38 -7.30 -6.20
CA GLN A 127 -3.55 -8.32 -5.18
C GLN A 127 -2.30 -8.47 -4.33
N CYS A 128 -2.46 -8.99 -3.13
CA CYS A 128 -1.38 -9.44 -2.28
C CYS A 128 -1.76 -10.76 -1.59
N LEU A 129 -0.76 -11.51 -1.17
CA LEU A 129 -0.93 -12.54 -0.17
C LEU A 129 -0.91 -11.90 1.21
N LYS A 130 -1.90 -12.22 2.02
CA LYS A 130 -2.06 -11.67 3.36
C LYS A 130 -2.36 -12.77 4.36
N ILE A 131 -1.75 -12.69 5.54
CA ILE A 131 -2.15 -13.45 6.71
C ILE A 131 -2.34 -12.50 7.89
N THR A 132 -3.36 -12.76 8.70
CA THR A 132 -3.61 -12.10 9.98
C THR A 132 -3.92 -13.14 11.04
N GLY A 133 -3.46 -12.94 12.26
CA GLY A 133 -3.73 -13.88 13.34
C GLY A 133 -3.09 -13.51 14.65
N SER A 134 -3.21 -14.38 15.64
CA SER A 134 -2.46 -14.28 16.88
C SER A 134 -1.02 -14.73 16.68
N THR A 135 -0.13 -14.21 17.50
CA THR A 135 1.28 -14.65 17.53
C THR A 135 1.39 -16.13 17.90
N ASP A 136 0.53 -16.61 18.81
CA ASP A 136 0.52 -18.00 19.24
C ASP A 136 0.13 -18.94 18.07
N ASP A 137 -0.91 -18.59 17.30
CA ASP A 137 -1.31 -19.36 16.12
C ASP A 137 -0.23 -19.35 15.04
N PHE A 138 0.43 -18.20 14.87
CA PHE A 138 1.56 -18.11 13.93
C PHE A 138 2.67 -19.08 14.33
N PHE A 139 3.11 -19.06 15.58
CA PHE A 139 4.17 -19.98 16.05
C PHE A 139 3.74 -21.44 16.04
N ALA A 140 2.48 -21.76 16.38
CA ALA A 140 1.99 -23.13 16.25
C ALA A 140 2.13 -23.66 14.82
N ARG A 141 1.74 -22.86 13.81
CA ARG A 141 1.91 -23.18 12.39
C ARG A 141 3.39 -23.22 12.00
N TYR A 142 4.19 -22.26 12.45
CA TYR A 142 5.61 -22.16 12.12
C TYR A 142 6.37 -23.41 12.57
N ARG A 143 6.17 -23.89 13.81
CA ARG A 143 6.76 -25.13 14.34
C ARG A 143 6.34 -26.35 13.51
N ALA A 144 5.06 -26.46 13.17
CA ALA A 144 4.58 -27.54 12.31
C ALA A 144 5.22 -27.55 10.89
N PHE A 145 5.69 -26.39 10.42
CA PHE A 145 6.40 -26.24 9.16
C PHE A 145 7.92 -26.47 9.30
N GLN A 146 8.52 -26.13 10.45
CA GLN A 146 9.94 -26.36 10.72
C GLN A 146 10.30 -27.84 10.48
N ASP A 147 9.55 -28.74 11.09
CA ASP A 147 9.81 -30.18 10.97
C ASP A 147 9.64 -30.73 9.54
N ARG A 148 8.69 -30.18 8.78
CA ARG A 148 8.34 -30.67 7.45
C ARG A 148 9.14 -30.03 6.33
N GLN A 149 9.51 -28.77 6.46
CA GLN A 149 10.09 -27.93 5.42
C GLN A 149 11.53 -27.52 5.71
N GLY A 150 12.10 -27.96 6.85
CA GLY A 150 13.46 -27.59 7.26
C GLY A 150 13.63 -26.10 7.53
N LEU A 151 12.60 -25.42 8.04
CA LEU A 151 12.71 -24.01 8.38
C LEU A 151 13.71 -23.82 9.55
N PRO A 152 14.53 -22.76 9.54
CA PRO A 152 15.46 -22.49 10.62
C PRO A 152 14.70 -22.20 11.92
N CYS A 153 15.34 -22.48 13.06
CA CYS A 153 14.83 -22.00 14.34
C CYS A 153 14.82 -20.46 14.32
N GLU A 154 13.79 -19.85 14.88
CA GLU A 154 13.63 -18.39 14.92
C GLU A 154 14.81 -17.67 15.58
N SER A 155 15.49 -18.32 16.55
CA SER A 155 16.68 -17.80 17.21
C SER A 155 17.95 -17.83 16.35
N GLU A 156 17.94 -18.55 15.24
CA GLU A 156 19.07 -18.68 14.31
C GLU A 156 18.98 -17.67 13.16
N ILE A 157 17.88 -16.91 13.08
CA ILE A 157 17.63 -15.96 12.00
C ILE A 157 18.26 -14.63 12.36
N ALA A 158 19.37 -14.31 11.74
CA ALA A 158 19.99 -13.00 11.85
C ALA A 158 19.27 -12.01 10.92
N LEU A 159 18.66 -10.98 11.51
CA LEU A 159 18.10 -9.85 10.77
C LEU A 159 18.96 -8.62 10.95
N GLU A 160 19.31 -7.96 9.87
CA GLU A 160 20.09 -6.74 9.87
C GLU A 160 19.21 -5.53 9.51
N PRO A 161 19.37 -4.39 10.19
CA PRO A 161 18.73 -3.16 9.76
C PRO A 161 19.15 -2.81 8.33
N CYS A 162 18.17 -2.44 7.53
CA CYS A 162 18.39 -2.03 6.14
C CYS A 162 17.93 -0.58 5.97
N SER A 163 18.66 0.19 5.15
CA SER A 163 18.23 1.54 4.84
C SER A 163 17.02 1.52 3.90
N LEU A 164 16.20 2.57 3.98
CA LEU A 164 15.06 2.74 3.06
C LEU A 164 15.51 2.82 1.60
N ASP A 165 16.69 3.40 1.35
CA ASP A 165 17.22 3.50 -0.01
C ASP A 165 17.68 2.14 -0.55
N ASP A 166 18.36 1.32 0.26
CA ASP A 166 18.76 -0.04 -0.11
C ASP A 166 17.53 -0.92 -0.35
N TRP A 167 16.54 -0.84 0.53
CA TRP A 167 15.29 -1.55 0.33
C TRP A 167 14.60 -1.12 -0.98
N TYR A 168 14.50 0.18 -1.26
CA TYR A 168 13.89 0.67 -2.50
C TYR A 168 14.59 0.09 -3.75
N GLN A 169 15.93 0.05 -3.76
CA GLN A 169 16.69 -0.55 -4.86
C GLN A 169 16.46 -2.07 -4.97
N ARG A 170 16.50 -2.78 -3.85
CA ARG A 170 16.22 -4.24 -3.82
C ARG A 170 14.80 -4.53 -4.30
N ARG A 171 13.82 -3.74 -3.88
CA ARG A 171 12.44 -3.86 -4.32
C ARG A 171 12.30 -3.78 -5.84
N LEU A 172 12.92 -2.78 -6.46
CA LEU A 172 12.89 -2.62 -7.92
C LEU A 172 13.54 -3.80 -8.66
N THR A 173 14.51 -4.46 -8.06
CA THR A 173 15.19 -5.63 -8.63
C THR A 173 14.36 -6.91 -8.47
N LEU A 174 13.66 -7.05 -7.34
CA LEU A 174 12.91 -8.26 -7.02
C LEU A 174 11.52 -8.29 -7.64
N LEU A 175 10.78 -7.17 -7.63
CA LEU A 175 9.39 -7.13 -8.10
C LEU A 175 9.17 -7.70 -9.52
N PRO A 176 10.05 -7.45 -10.51
CA PRO A 176 9.89 -8.06 -11.83
C PRO A 176 9.91 -9.59 -11.85
N ARG A 177 10.42 -10.23 -10.78
CA ARG A 177 10.43 -11.70 -10.64
C ARG A 177 9.11 -12.26 -10.12
N PHE A 178 8.26 -11.41 -9.53
CA PHE A 178 6.97 -11.80 -8.96
C PHE A 178 5.82 -11.34 -9.81
N SER A 179 5.90 -10.15 -10.35
CA SER A 179 4.79 -9.44 -10.93
C SER A 179 5.15 -8.94 -12.32
N ASP A 180 4.28 -9.20 -13.27
CA ASP A 180 4.30 -8.67 -14.62
C ASP A 180 3.79 -7.22 -14.69
N CYS A 181 3.14 -6.76 -13.61
CA CYS A 181 2.63 -5.40 -13.48
C CYS A 181 2.68 -4.95 -12.01
N TYR A 182 3.42 -3.90 -11.71
CA TYR A 182 3.52 -3.38 -10.35
C TYR A 182 3.53 -1.86 -10.28
N ALA A 183 2.87 -1.33 -9.25
CA ALA A 183 2.83 0.10 -9.00
C ALA A 183 4.18 0.63 -8.50
N THR A 184 4.59 1.78 -9.04
CA THR A 184 5.78 2.50 -8.60
C THR A 184 5.35 3.82 -7.96
N LEU A 185 5.70 4.02 -6.69
CA LEU A 185 5.60 5.31 -6.04
C LEU A 185 6.90 6.08 -6.26
N ARG A 186 6.80 7.36 -6.57
CA ARG A 186 7.99 8.22 -6.63
C ARG A 186 8.67 8.30 -5.26
N LYS A 187 10.00 8.40 -5.23
CA LYS A 187 10.80 8.32 -4.00
C LYS A 187 10.29 9.19 -2.83
N PRO A 188 9.80 10.43 -3.02
CA PRO A 188 9.24 11.22 -1.92
C PRO A 188 7.97 10.61 -1.33
N LEU A 189 7.07 10.06 -2.18
CA LEU A 189 5.85 9.38 -1.74
C LEU A 189 6.17 8.10 -1.00
N PHE A 190 7.13 7.35 -1.53
CA PHE A 190 7.60 6.14 -0.93
C PHE A 190 8.17 6.37 0.48
N ARG A 191 8.98 7.42 0.67
CA ARG A 191 9.49 7.79 1.99
C ARG A 191 8.37 8.17 2.96
N ALA A 192 7.36 8.90 2.50
CA ALA A 192 6.24 9.27 3.34
C ALA A 192 5.37 8.05 3.73
N ALA A 193 5.12 7.13 2.78
CA ALA A 193 4.38 5.89 3.06
C ALA A 193 5.11 4.95 4.03
N THR A 194 6.41 5.17 4.24
CA THR A 194 7.26 4.38 5.14
C THR A 194 7.67 5.12 6.39
N ASP A 195 7.12 6.31 6.61
CA ASP A 195 7.40 7.06 7.84
C ASP A 195 6.99 6.24 9.07
N GLY A 196 7.85 6.23 10.10
CA GLY A 196 7.66 5.37 11.27
C GLY A 196 7.95 3.87 11.05
N CYS A 197 8.13 3.42 9.80
CA CYS A 197 8.47 2.01 9.53
C CYS A 197 9.94 1.71 9.74
N ARG A 198 10.22 0.45 10.09
CA ARG A 198 11.57 -0.12 10.12
C ARG A 198 11.75 -1.06 8.94
N VAL A 199 12.96 -1.16 8.45
CA VAL A 199 13.33 -2.11 7.41
C VAL A 199 14.40 -3.05 7.94
N VAL A 200 14.20 -4.32 7.73
CA VAL A 200 15.19 -5.36 8.01
C VAL A 200 15.39 -6.24 6.79
N SER A 201 16.57 -6.78 6.68
CA SER A 201 16.88 -7.79 5.67
C SER A 201 17.53 -9.00 6.34
N ASP A 202 17.30 -10.17 5.75
CA ASP A 202 18.20 -11.27 6.00
C ASP A 202 19.52 -11.03 5.19
N PRO A 203 20.67 -11.58 5.63
CA PRO A 203 21.97 -11.28 5.02
C PRO A 203 22.07 -11.60 3.53
N LYS A 204 21.13 -12.32 2.95
CA LYS A 204 21.25 -12.82 1.60
C LYS A 204 20.33 -12.15 0.58
N VAL A 205 19.02 -12.03 0.79
CA VAL A 205 18.14 -11.68 -0.34
C VAL A 205 16.74 -11.21 0.03
N ALA A 206 16.22 -11.50 1.23
CA ALA A 206 14.87 -11.12 1.64
C ALA A 206 14.87 -9.85 2.48
N PHE A 207 13.76 -9.13 2.49
CA PHE A 207 13.57 -7.96 3.37
C PHE A 207 12.12 -7.86 3.83
N ALA A 208 11.93 -7.14 4.93
CA ALA A 208 10.63 -6.79 5.45
C ALA A 208 10.60 -5.31 5.87
N VAL A 209 9.51 -4.64 5.50
CA VAL A 209 9.15 -3.31 6.00
C VAL A 209 8.02 -3.49 6.98
N TYR A 210 8.22 -3.02 8.21
CA TYR A 210 7.28 -3.26 9.28
C TYR A 210 7.17 -2.09 10.25
N GLU A 211 6.06 -2.06 10.96
CA GLU A 211 5.83 -1.20 12.11
C GLU A 211 5.23 -2.02 13.24
N THR A 212 5.34 -1.49 14.46
CA THR A 212 4.71 -2.08 15.64
C THR A 212 3.67 -1.09 16.19
N ARG A 213 2.43 -1.53 16.33
CA ARG A 213 1.30 -0.77 16.89
C ARG A 213 0.79 -1.55 18.10
N GLU A 214 0.98 -1.01 19.31
CA GLU A 214 0.57 -1.67 20.56
C GLU A 214 0.87 -3.18 20.56
N ASP A 215 -0.16 -4.01 20.32
CA ASP A 215 -0.09 -5.47 20.31
C ASP A 215 0.09 -6.09 18.91
N LEU A 216 0.16 -5.28 17.85
CA LEU A 216 0.23 -5.73 16.45
C LEU A 216 1.63 -5.52 15.86
N LEU A 217 2.21 -6.59 15.30
CA LEU A 217 3.28 -6.50 14.31
C LEU A 217 2.64 -6.42 12.91
N LEU A 218 2.78 -5.28 12.26
CA LEU A 218 2.33 -5.09 10.88
C LEU A 218 3.53 -5.12 9.94
N ILE A 219 3.70 -6.22 9.20
CA ILE A 219 4.66 -6.30 8.10
C ILE A 219 3.94 -5.84 6.84
N LYS A 220 4.14 -4.56 6.50
CA LYS A 220 3.48 -3.92 5.35
C LYS A 220 3.88 -4.52 4.02
N GLU A 221 5.14 -4.94 3.91
CA GLU A 221 5.68 -5.63 2.74
C GLU A 221 6.81 -6.56 3.17
N ALA A 222 6.69 -7.85 2.85
CA ALA A 222 7.79 -8.79 2.93
C ALA A 222 8.06 -9.34 1.54
N ILE A 223 9.32 -9.32 1.09
CA ILE A 223 9.72 -9.87 -0.20
C ILE A 223 10.93 -10.79 0.00
N ALA A 224 10.83 -12.00 -0.53
CA ALA A 224 11.91 -12.97 -0.60
C ALA A 224 11.97 -13.52 -2.04
N PRO A 225 13.07 -14.10 -2.51
CA PRO A 225 13.09 -14.75 -3.82
C PRO A 225 11.93 -15.73 -3.98
N PRO A 226 11.29 -15.82 -5.17
CA PRO A 226 10.14 -16.71 -5.38
C PRO A 226 10.43 -18.16 -5.05
N GLU A 227 11.69 -18.61 -5.20
CA GLU A 227 12.16 -19.96 -4.87
C GLU A 227 12.37 -20.18 -3.37
N GLU A 228 12.38 -19.13 -2.54
CA GLU A 228 12.62 -19.18 -1.11
C GLU A 228 11.52 -18.48 -0.30
N PRO A 229 10.22 -18.72 -0.55
CA PRO A 229 9.11 -18.03 0.11
C PRO A 229 9.08 -18.24 1.63
N HIS A 230 9.70 -19.34 2.11
CA HIS A 230 9.82 -19.63 3.54
C HIS A 230 10.57 -18.54 4.32
N ARG A 231 11.44 -17.77 3.67
CA ARG A 231 12.16 -16.65 4.34
C ARG A 231 11.25 -15.59 4.89
N ILE A 232 10.08 -15.36 4.25
CA ILE A 232 9.06 -14.45 4.76
C ILE A 232 8.57 -14.91 6.14
N LEU A 233 8.32 -16.21 6.28
CA LEU A 233 7.90 -16.81 7.55
C LEU A 233 8.99 -16.72 8.61
N SER A 234 10.22 -16.98 8.21
CA SER A 234 11.39 -16.92 9.10
C SER A 234 11.66 -15.50 9.61
N MET A 235 11.60 -14.50 8.73
CA MET A 235 11.74 -13.10 9.15
C MET A 235 10.61 -12.67 10.11
N ALA A 236 9.36 -13.06 9.82
CA ALA A 236 8.24 -12.77 10.69
C ALA A 236 8.41 -13.44 12.08
N ALA A 237 8.86 -14.69 12.11
CA ALA A 237 9.16 -15.41 13.36
C ALA A 237 10.21 -14.68 14.18
N ALA A 238 11.33 -14.27 13.58
CA ALA A 238 12.39 -13.54 14.26
C ALA A 238 11.90 -12.18 14.83
N LEU A 239 11.12 -11.43 14.05
CA LEU A 239 10.54 -10.15 14.49
C LEU A 239 9.57 -10.34 15.67
N LEU A 240 8.73 -11.38 15.63
CA LEU A 240 7.80 -11.70 16.71
C LEU A 240 8.52 -12.16 17.99
N CYS A 241 9.60 -12.94 17.87
CA CYS A 241 10.43 -13.33 19.00
C CYS A 241 11.13 -12.13 19.67
N ALA A 242 11.59 -11.17 18.87
CA ALA A 242 12.23 -9.96 19.38
C ALA A 242 11.23 -8.95 19.98
N GLY A 243 9.94 -9.09 19.66
CA GLY A 243 8.88 -8.18 20.05
C GLY A 243 8.01 -8.71 21.19
N LYS A 244 6.97 -7.92 21.52
CA LYS A 244 5.95 -8.28 22.53
C LYS A 244 4.54 -8.33 21.93
N GLN A 245 4.44 -8.27 20.60
CA GLN A 245 3.18 -8.20 19.91
C GLN A 245 2.43 -9.54 20.02
N LYS A 246 1.13 -9.44 20.27
CA LYS A 246 0.23 -10.60 20.37
C LYS A 246 -0.48 -10.94 19.06
N ARG A 247 -0.39 -10.04 18.09
CA ARG A 247 -1.03 -10.15 16.78
C ARG A 247 -0.03 -9.88 15.68
N VAL A 248 -0.26 -10.48 14.52
CA VAL A 248 0.57 -10.28 13.32
C VAL A 248 -0.31 -10.11 12.10
N GLU A 249 0.10 -9.19 11.23
CA GLU A 249 -0.35 -9.09 9.86
C GLU A 249 0.88 -9.07 8.95
N ILE A 250 0.88 -9.90 7.91
CA ILE A 250 1.96 -9.99 6.93
C ILE A 250 1.36 -9.85 5.54
N ARG A 251 1.98 -9.01 4.71
CA ARG A 251 1.64 -8.85 3.29
C ARG A 251 2.86 -9.14 2.43
N THR A 252 2.65 -9.82 1.31
CA THR A 252 3.70 -10.16 0.34
C THR A 252 3.11 -10.19 -1.08
N PRO A 253 3.92 -9.98 -2.14
CA PRO A 253 3.47 -10.17 -3.52
C PRO A 253 2.91 -11.57 -3.77
N VAL A 254 1.97 -11.67 -4.71
CA VAL A 254 1.53 -12.94 -5.27
C VAL A 254 2.62 -13.45 -6.24
N SER A 255 2.96 -14.74 -6.20
CA SER A 255 3.93 -15.38 -7.09
C SER A 255 3.44 -16.75 -7.59
N ASP A 256 4.17 -17.35 -8.53
CA ASP A 256 3.89 -18.72 -8.98
C ASP A 256 4.19 -19.78 -7.91
N ASN A 257 5.02 -19.43 -6.91
CA ASN A 257 5.45 -20.32 -5.84
C ASN A 257 4.69 -20.08 -4.51
N ASP A 258 3.44 -19.65 -4.60
CA ASP A 258 2.60 -19.33 -3.42
C ASP A 258 2.18 -20.55 -2.60
N ALA A 259 2.34 -21.75 -3.11
CA ALA A 259 1.82 -22.99 -2.50
C ALA A 259 2.21 -23.15 -1.03
N LEU A 260 3.45 -22.82 -0.67
CA LEU A 260 3.93 -22.89 0.71
C LEU A 260 3.22 -21.86 1.60
N LEU A 261 3.12 -20.62 1.16
CA LEU A 261 2.47 -19.55 1.92
C LEU A 261 0.96 -19.77 2.05
N LEU A 262 0.31 -20.25 0.98
CA LEU A 262 -1.11 -20.62 1.02
C LEU A 262 -1.35 -21.78 2.00
N ALA A 263 -0.49 -22.81 1.97
CA ALA A 263 -0.55 -23.93 2.93
C ALA A 263 -0.26 -23.48 4.37
N PHE A 264 0.53 -22.44 4.57
CA PHE A 264 0.74 -21.82 5.88
C PHE A 264 -0.50 -21.06 6.38
N GLY A 265 -1.35 -20.59 5.48
CA GLY A 265 -2.60 -19.89 5.79
C GLY A 265 -2.71 -18.48 5.23
N PHE A 266 -1.80 -18.08 4.35
CA PHE A 266 -1.99 -16.84 3.59
C PHE A 266 -3.18 -16.96 2.66
N GLN A 267 -3.81 -15.83 2.37
CA GLN A 267 -4.94 -15.73 1.44
C GLN A 267 -4.62 -14.66 0.39
N ARG A 268 -5.03 -14.91 -0.85
CA ARG A 268 -5.04 -13.87 -1.88
C ARG A 268 -6.14 -12.87 -1.55
N THR A 269 -5.76 -11.60 -1.54
CA THR A 269 -6.67 -10.51 -1.15
C THR A 269 -6.56 -9.39 -2.17
N ASP A 270 -7.71 -8.87 -2.61
CA ASP A 270 -7.74 -7.63 -3.38
C ASP A 270 -7.22 -6.49 -2.51
N PHE A 271 -6.19 -5.81 -3.01
CA PHE A 271 -5.48 -4.79 -2.25
C PHE A 271 -5.85 -3.38 -2.70
N SER A 272 -5.90 -3.15 -4.01
CA SER A 272 -6.15 -1.84 -4.58
C SER A 272 -7.01 -1.94 -5.85
N VAL A 273 -7.62 -0.81 -6.20
CA VAL A 273 -8.42 -0.66 -7.41
C VAL A 273 -7.71 0.25 -8.42
N ILE A 274 -8.01 0.04 -9.70
CA ILE A 274 -7.50 0.82 -10.81
C ILE A 274 -8.65 1.36 -11.65
N TRP A 275 -8.47 2.55 -12.19
CA TRP A 275 -9.23 3.10 -13.30
C TRP A 275 -8.26 3.35 -14.45
N ASP A 276 -8.50 2.74 -15.59
CA ASP A 276 -7.71 2.92 -16.80
C ASP A 276 -8.38 4.02 -17.64
N ALA A 277 -7.60 4.99 -18.12
CA ALA A 277 -8.06 5.83 -19.22
C ALA A 277 -8.41 4.91 -20.41
N PRO A 278 -9.33 5.30 -21.31
CA PRO A 278 -9.65 4.49 -22.49
C PRO A 278 -8.40 4.24 -23.32
N LEU A 279 -7.70 3.15 -23.03
CA LEU A 279 -6.55 2.69 -23.78
C LEU A 279 -7.01 1.80 -24.93
N PRO A 280 -6.26 1.75 -26.06
CA PRO A 280 -6.58 0.85 -27.17
C PRO A 280 -6.63 -0.62 -26.76
N GLU A 281 -5.90 -0.99 -25.70
CA GLU A 281 -5.90 -2.32 -25.10
C GLU A 281 -6.10 -2.18 -23.59
N SER A 282 -7.07 -2.91 -23.03
CA SER A 282 -7.25 -2.96 -21.57
C SER A 282 -6.00 -3.51 -20.90
N LEU A 283 -5.58 -2.88 -19.80
CA LEU A 283 -4.53 -3.43 -18.95
C LEU A 283 -4.98 -4.79 -18.42
N SER A 284 -4.29 -5.84 -18.85
CA SER A 284 -4.40 -7.17 -18.28
C SER A 284 -3.07 -7.58 -17.67
N ALA A 285 -3.10 -8.13 -16.50
CA ALA A 285 -1.93 -8.67 -15.82
C ALA A 285 -2.38 -9.87 -14.99
N GLU A 286 -1.58 -10.93 -15.01
CA GLU A 286 -1.90 -12.13 -14.24
C GLU A 286 -1.63 -11.93 -12.75
N ARG A 287 -0.64 -11.11 -12.40
CA ARG A 287 -0.16 -10.88 -11.04
C ARG A 287 0.16 -9.41 -10.80
N PRO A 288 -0.83 -8.51 -10.85
CA PRO A 288 -0.59 -7.10 -10.59
C PRO A 288 -0.35 -6.85 -9.10
N TYR A 289 0.69 -6.09 -8.76
CA TYR A 289 1.10 -5.82 -7.38
C TYR A 289 1.26 -4.33 -7.09
N HIS A 290 0.64 -3.87 -6.02
CA HIS A 290 0.80 -2.50 -5.53
C HIS A 290 1.72 -2.40 -4.31
N GLY A 291 1.72 -3.38 -3.43
CA GLY A 291 2.61 -3.57 -2.28
C GLY A 291 2.56 -2.50 -1.21
N PHE A 292 2.73 -1.26 -1.58
CA PHE A 292 2.79 -0.15 -0.63
C PHE A 292 1.68 0.86 -0.89
N ALA A 293 0.84 1.06 0.10
CA ALA A 293 -0.13 2.12 0.16
C ALA A 293 0.02 2.87 1.49
N PHE A 294 -0.45 4.10 1.54
CA PHE A 294 -0.66 4.80 2.79
C PHE A 294 -1.80 4.09 3.55
N ASP A 295 -1.48 3.47 4.68
CA ASP A 295 -2.39 2.75 5.57
C ASP A 295 -2.72 3.58 6.79
#